data_7a62767060873d8f71dcea3bee9f11ab
#
_entry.id   7a62767060873d8f71dcea3bee9f11ab
#
_cell.length_a   1.000
_cell.length_b   1.000
_cell.length_c   1.000
_cell.angle_alpha   90.00
_cell.angle_beta   90.00
_cell.angle_gamma   90.00
#
_symmetry.space_group_name_H-M   'P 1'
#
loop_
_entity.id
_entity.type
_entity.pdbx_description
1 polymer ?
#
loop_
_entity_poly.entity_id
_entity_poly.type
_entity_poly.pdbx_seq_one_letter_code
_entity_poly.pdbx_strand_id
1 'polypeptide(L)'
;MAEEALRYEGVRLGFGEEEVLRDVSFTLHRGETLILLGATGTGKTLLLKLALGLIKPDAGRIYVLGADITGMEEEELFPLREKLGIVFQEMALFDSLSVYENVAYRLIEQTIHGGLDLADEEIERRVREVLQFVGLEDAIWKLPADLSGGMKRRVGLARALITEPPVLLYDSPTAGLDPVTAQTILTLILRLRDTRRASSLFVTHRLQDAFFLAGNSYDEETGEARPSGGNGVDGAGTHFLLLREGRIYFEGQPQELLSADDPYVRRFLA
;
A
#
# COMPACT_ATOMS: atom_id res chain seq x y z
N MET A 1 10.87 20.07 -9.61
CA MET A 1 9.53 19.51 -9.35
C MET A 1 9.77 18.19 -8.63
N ALA A 2 8.97 17.86 -7.62
CA ALA A 2 9.06 16.55 -6.97
C ALA A 2 8.76 15.44 -7.99
N GLU A 3 9.52 14.35 -7.95
CA GLU A 3 9.32 13.20 -8.85
C GLU A 3 8.02 12.48 -8.50
N GLU A 4 7.20 12.16 -9.49
CA GLU A 4 5.91 11.51 -9.29
C GLU A 4 6.08 9.99 -9.18
N ALA A 5 5.44 9.40 -8.17
CA ALA A 5 5.34 7.95 -8.00
C ALA A 5 4.10 7.39 -8.68
N LEU A 6 2.95 8.03 -8.45
CA LEU A 6 1.68 7.74 -9.13
C LEU A 6 0.99 9.05 -9.48
N ARG A 7 0.32 9.10 -10.65
CA ARG A 7 -0.54 10.22 -11.03
C ARG A 7 -1.77 9.71 -11.76
N TYR A 8 -2.91 10.21 -11.34
CA TYR A 8 -4.23 9.98 -11.95
C TYR A 8 -4.72 11.30 -12.53
N GLU A 9 -5.20 11.29 -13.77
CA GLU A 9 -5.71 12.46 -14.49
C GLU A 9 -7.09 12.16 -15.06
N GLY A 10 -8.13 12.74 -14.47
CA GLY A 10 -9.50 12.66 -14.95
C GLY A 10 -10.04 11.23 -15.08
N VAL A 11 -9.61 10.31 -14.20
CA VAL A 11 -9.90 8.89 -14.32
C VAL A 11 -11.38 8.62 -14.05
N ARG A 12 -12.01 7.89 -15.00
CA ARG A 12 -13.38 7.37 -14.90
C ARG A 12 -13.39 5.87 -15.06
N LEU A 13 -14.29 5.23 -14.30
CA LEU A 13 -14.49 3.78 -14.37
C LEU A 13 -15.93 3.45 -13.98
N GLY A 14 -16.59 2.63 -14.79
CA GLY A 14 -17.92 2.11 -14.54
C GLY A 14 -18.05 0.62 -14.78
N PHE A 15 -19.12 0.03 -14.31
CA PHE A 15 -19.50 -1.36 -14.56
C PHE A 15 -20.97 -1.39 -14.99
N GLY A 16 -21.21 -1.73 -16.26
CA GLY A 16 -22.54 -1.62 -16.87
C GLY A 16 -23.03 -0.17 -16.91
N GLU A 17 -24.15 0.14 -16.26
CA GLU A 17 -24.70 1.50 -16.21
C GLU A 17 -24.20 2.31 -14.99
N GLU A 18 -23.47 1.69 -14.07
CA GLU A 18 -23.02 2.33 -12.83
C GLU A 18 -21.60 2.89 -13.00
N GLU A 19 -21.45 4.22 -12.96
CA GLU A 19 -20.15 4.90 -12.92
C GLU A 19 -19.66 4.96 -11.45
N VAL A 20 -18.59 4.21 -11.15
CA VAL A 20 -18.02 4.08 -9.80
C VAL A 20 -16.94 5.14 -9.52
N LEU A 21 -16.09 5.44 -10.49
CA LEU A 21 -15.08 6.51 -10.40
C LEU A 21 -15.44 7.61 -11.41
N ARG A 22 -15.44 8.86 -10.95
CA ARG A 22 -15.97 10.02 -11.67
C ARG A 22 -14.96 11.16 -11.66
N ASP A 23 -14.10 11.23 -12.68
CA ASP A 23 -13.14 12.32 -12.82
C ASP A 23 -12.15 12.40 -11.63
N VAL A 24 -11.52 11.26 -11.30
CA VAL A 24 -10.57 11.17 -10.20
C VAL A 24 -9.19 11.63 -10.67
N SER A 25 -8.66 12.65 -9.97
CA SER A 25 -7.32 13.19 -10.23
C SER A 25 -6.60 13.38 -8.89
N PHE A 26 -5.37 12.89 -8.80
CA PHE A 26 -4.45 13.14 -7.67
C PHE A 26 -3.03 12.70 -8.05
N THR A 27 -2.06 13.12 -7.25
CA THR A 27 -0.65 12.74 -7.42
C THR A 27 -0.07 12.25 -6.09
N LEU A 28 0.65 11.14 -6.13
CA LEU A 28 1.53 10.67 -5.07
C LEU A 28 2.97 10.96 -5.50
N HIS A 29 3.71 11.74 -4.71
CA HIS A 29 5.11 12.03 -4.97
C HIS A 29 6.05 10.99 -4.37
N ARG A 30 7.30 10.96 -4.85
CA ARG A 30 8.33 10.07 -4.32
C ARG A 30 8.58 10.31 -2.82
N GLY A 31 8.62 9.21 -2.06
CA GLY A 31 8.84 9.24 -0.62
C GLY A 31 7.65 9.76 0.20
N GLU A 32 6.50 10.04 -0.41
CA GLU A 32 5.29 10.50 0.23
C GLU A 32 4.40 9.33 0.66
N THR A 33 3.61 9.54 1.71
CA THR A 33 2.51 8.66 2.10
C THR A 33 1.17 9.35 1.83
N LEU A 34 0.41 8.85 0.87
CA LEU A 34 -0.92 9.33 0.55
C LEU A 34 -1.97 8.38 1.14
N ILE A 35 -2.78 8.87 2.05
CA ILE A 35 -3.83 8.09 2.71
C ILE A 35 -5.16 8.38 2.06
N LEU A 36 -5.73 7.36 1.40
CA LEU A 36 -7.02 7.44 0.75
C LEU A 36 -8.12 6.90 1.68
N LEU A 37 -8.92 7.82 2.19
CA LEU A 37 -10.08 7.57 3.04
C LEU A 37 -11.37 7.48 2.22
N GLY A 38 -12.39 6.85 2.79
CA GLY A 38 -13.74 6.80 2.22
C GLY A 38 -14.55 5.62 2.76
N ALA A 39 -15.87 5.70 2.64
CA ALA A 39 -16.76 4.61 3.04
C ALA A 39 -16.50 3.32 2.24
N THR A 40 -16.95 2.18 2.76
CA THR A 40 -16.89 0.91 2.03
C THR A 40 -17.66 1.01 0.72
N GLY A 41 -17.12 0.44 -0.36
CA GLY A 41 -17.78 0.46 -1.69
C GLY A 41 -17.58 1.73 -2.51
N THR A 42 -16.81 2.74 -2.05
CA THR A 42 -16.61 3.99 -2.81
C THR A 42 -15.60 3.89 -3.98
N GLY A 43 -15.01 2.72 -4.24
CA GLY A 43 -14.08 2.54 -5.36
C GLY A 43 -12.58 2.59 -5.00
N LYS A 44 -12.21 2.68 -3.71
CA LYS A 44 -10.80 2.80 -3.27
C LYS A 44 -9.90 1.67 -3.77
N THR A 45 -10.33 0.41 -3.62
CA THR A 45 -9.62 -0.77 -4.14
C THR A 45 -9.46 -0.75 -5.66
N LEU A 46 -10.43 -0.13 -6.38
CA LEU A 46 -10.33 0.01 -7.83
C LEU A 46 -9.18 0.91 -8.24
N LEU A 47 -8.90 1.97 -7.48
CA LEU A 47 -7.73 2.82 -7.73
C LEU A 47 -6.42 2.02 -7.61
N LEU A 48 -6.30 1.12 -6.62
CA LEU A 48 -5.12 0.25 -6.52
C LEU A 48 -5.03 -0.73 -7.71
N LYS A 49 -6.16 -1.31 -8.14
CA LYS A 49 -6.19 -2.19 -9.31
C LYS A 49 -5.84 -1.47 -10.60
N LEU A 50 -6.26 -0.21 -10.74
CA LEU A 50 -5.89 0.66 -11.85
C LEU A 50 -4.39 0.95 -11.87
N ALA A 51 -3.76 1.27 -10.71
CA ALA A 51 -2.30 1.48 -10.61
C ALA A 51 -1.49 0.24 -11.00
N LEU A 52 -2.04 -0.96 -10.76
CA LEU A 52 -1.43 -2.23 -11.15
C LEU A 52 -1.70 -2.61 -12.62
N GLY A 53 -2.56 -1.84 -13.33
CA GLY A 53 -3.02 -2.20 -14.66
C GLY A 53 -3.86 -3.48 -14.71
N LEU A 54 -4.43 -3.92 -13.58
CA LEU A 54 -5.33 -5.10 -13.52
C LEU A 54 -6.70 -4.81 -14.13
N ILE A 55 -7.07 -3.54 -14.21
CA ILE A 55 -8.25 -3.03 -14.92
C ILE A 55 -7.84 -1.77 -15.67
N LYS A 56 -8.45 -1.51 -16.82
CA LYS A 56 -8.23 -0.30 -17.60
C LYS A 56 -9.33 0.71 -17.27
N PRO A 57 -9.04 2.03 -17.19
CA PRO A 57 -10.08 3.05 -17.01
C PRO A 57 -10.88 3.26 -18.29
N ASP A 58 -12.14 3.71 -18.16
CA ASP A 58 -12.98 4.08 -19.31
C ASP A 58 -12.54 5.42 -19.91
N ALA A 59 -11.97 6.32 -19.10
CA ALA A 59 -11.42 7.61 -19.53
C ALA A 59 -10.37 8.10 -18.52
N GLY A 60 -9.59 9.10 -18.94
CA GLY A 60 -8.50 9.67 -18.15
C GLY A 60 -7.19 8.95 -18.41
N ARG A 61 -6.17 9.27 -17.60
CA ARG A 61 -4.82 8.68 -17.70
C ARG A 61 -4.27 8.29 -16.33
N ILE A 62 -3.41 7.29 -16.33
CA ILE A 62 -2.74 6.79 -15.12
C ILE A 62 -1.26 6.66 -15.42
N TYR A 63 -0.45 7.28 -14.58
CA TYR A 63 0.99 7.22 -14.67
C TYR A 63 1.58 6.51 -13.45
N VAL A 64 2.49 5.60 -13.68
CA VAL A 64 3.24 4.87 -12.66
C VAL A 64 4.72 5.10 -12.91
N LEU A 65 5.42 5.73 -11.96
CA LEU A 65 6.84 6.05 -12.07
C LEU A 65 7.18 6.81 -13.37
N GLY A 66 6.27 7.71 -13.79
CA GLY A 66 6.38 8.53 -15.01
C GLY A 66 5.94 7.85 -16.30
N ALA A 67 5.64 6.54 -16.31
CA ALA A 67 5.14 5.83 -17.48
C ALA A 67 3.60 5.90 -17.53
N ASP A 68 3.02 6.28 -18.69
CA ASP A 68 1.59 6.21 -18.92
C ASP A 68 1.17 4.74 -19.14
N ILE A 69 0.50 4.15 -18.14
CA ILE A 69 0.08 2.74 -18.17
C ILE A 69 -1.33 2.54 -18.74
N THR A 70 -2.04 3.61 -19.10
CA THR A 70 -3.48 3.60 -19.42
C THR A 70 -3.84 2.61 -20.53
N GLY A 71 -3.01 2.55 -21.58
CA GLY A 71 -3.23 1.68 -22.74
C GLY A 71 -2.32 0.46 -22.80
N MET A 72 -1.38 0.30 -21.85
CA MET A 72 -0.38 -0.77 -21.89
C MET A 72 -1.01 -2.17 -21.89
N GLU A 73 -0.41 -3.06 -22.65
CA GLU A 73 -0.75 -4.48 -22.65
C GLU A 73 -0.03 -5.22 -21.51
N GLU A 74 -0.46 -6.45 -21.22
CA GLU A 74 -0.01 -7.22 -20.06
C GLU A 74 1.52 -7.35 -20.00
N GLU A 75 2.17 -7.62 -21.15
CA GLU A 75 3.62 -7.77 -21.25
C GLU A 75 4.39 -6.49 -20.93
N GLU A 76 3.84 -5.32 -21.27
CA GLU A 76 4.43 -4.01 -20.99
C GLU A 76 4.31 -3.62 -19.52
N LEU A 77 3.29 -4.15 -18.82
CA LEU A 77 3.04 -3.89 -17.40
C LEU A 77 3.98 -4.67 -16.46
N PHE A 78 4.54 -5.81 -16.89
CA PHE A 78 5.40 -6.65 -16.03
C PHE A 78 6.56 -5.86 -15.40
N PRO A 79 7.41 -5.13 -16.15
CA PRO A 79 8.54 -4.41 -15.57
C PRO A 79 8.13 -3.29 -14.62
N LEU A 80 6.92 -2.75 -14.78
CA LEU A 80 6.37 -1.73 -13.88
C LEU A 80 5.82 -2.36 -12.60
N ARG A 81 5.11 -3.49 -12.70
CA ARG A 81 4.60 -4.23 -11.54
C ARG A 81 5.72 -4.73 -10.63
N GLU A 82 6.90 -5.01 -11.17
CA GLU A 82 8.08 -5.35 -10.36
C GLU A 82 8.48 -4.24 -9.40
N LYS A 83 8.19 -2.98 -9.75
CA LYS A 83 8.46 -1.79 -8.94
C LYS A 83 7.31 -1.43 -7.99
N LEU A 84 6.25 -2.23 -7.96
CA LEU A 84 5.09 -2.03 -7.10
C LEU A 84 4.97 -3.19 -6.11
N GLY A 85 4.94 -2.88 -4.83
CA GLY A 85 4.54 -3.82 -3.78
C GLY A 85 3.06 -3.62 -3.44
N ILE A 86 2.31 -4.71 -3.29
CA ILE A 86 0.91 -4.63 -2.88
C ILE A 86 0.62 -5.54 -1.69
N VAL A 87 -0.12 -5.00 -0.73
CA VAL A 87 -0.69 -5.72 0.41
C VAL A 87 -2.21 -5.70 0.25
N PHE A 88 -2.80 -6.83 -0.12
CA PHE A 88 -4.24 -6.98 -0.29
C PHE A 88 -4.96 -7.14 1.04
N GLN A 89 -6.22 -6.75 1.09
CA GLN A 89 -7.09 -6.90 2.26
C GLN A 89 -7.21 -8.36 2.71
N GLU A 90 -7.29 -9.31 1.78
CA GLU A 90 -7.40 -10.76 2.05
C GLU A 90 -6.06 -11.49 1.95
N MET A 91 -4.94 -10.73 1.96
CA MET A 91 -3.55 -11.21 1.91
C MET A 91 -3.16 -12.00 0.65
N ALA A 92 -4.08 -12.68 0.00
CA ALA A 92 -3.90 -13.47 -1.22
C ALA A 92 -2.66 -14.41 -1.16
N LEU A 93 -2.45 -15.09 -0.02
CA LEU A 93 -1.38 -16.08 0.13
C LEU A 93 -1.74 -17.34 -0.66
N PHE A 94 -0.73 -18.00 -1.19
CA PHE A 94 -0.88 -19.32 -1.78
C PHE A 94 -0.96 -20.36 -0.66
N ASP A 95 -2.13 -20.98 -0.48
CA ASP A 95 -2.40 -21.89 0.65
C ASP A 95 -1.53 -23.16 0.62
N SER A 96 -1.09 -23.58 -0.56
CA SER A 96 -0.25 -24.75 -0.78
C SER A 96 1.25 -24.50 -0.61
N LEU A 97 1.65 -23.23 -0.49
CA LEU A 97 3.04 -22.83 -0.35
C LEU A 97 3.36 -22.47 1.10
N SER A 98 4.55 -22.83 1.57
CA SER A 98 5.08 -22.38 2.85
C SER A 98 5.21 -20.85 2.93
N VAL A 99 5.47 -20.32 4.13
CA VAL A 99 5.81 -18.89 4.31
C VAL A 99 7.02 -18.51 3.46
N TYR A 100 8.07 -19.36 3.47
CA TYR A 100 9.25 -19.17 2.62
C TYR A 100 8.88 -19.00 1.16
N GLU A 101 8.15 -19.97 0.58
CA GLU A 101 7.78 -19.97 -0.83
C GLU A 101 6.82 -18.80 -1.16
N ASN A 102 5.88 -18.46 -0.28
CA ASN A 102 5.02 -17.29 -0.47
C ASN A 102 5.82 -15.99 -0.57
N VAL A 103 6.85 -15.82 0.25
CA VAL A 103 7.69 -14.61 0.26
C VAL A 103 8.68 -14.63 -0.91
N ALA A 104 9.35 -15.77 -1.16
CA ALA A 104 10.32 -15.94 -2.23
C ALA A 104 9.71 -15.85 -3.63
N TYR A 105 8.41 -16.11 -3.77
CA TYR A 105 7.72 -16.32 -5.04
C TYR A 105 8.12 -15.30 -6.12
N ARG A 106 8.10 -14.01 -5.81
CA ARG A 106 8.44 -12.96 -6.78
C ARG A 106 9.91 -12.97 -7.21
N LEU A 107 10.84 -13.28 -6.31
CA LEU A 107 12.26 -13.39 -6.66
C LEU A 107 12.51 -14.61 -7.56
N ILE A 108 11.86 -15.73 -7.24
CA ILE A 108 11.95 -16.96 -8.03
C ILE A 108 11.39 -16.73 -9.45
N GLU A 109 10.23 -16.11 -9.58
CA GLU A 109 9.64 -15.77 -10.88
C GLU A 109 10.55 -14.85 -11.70
N GLN A 110 11.12 -13.82 -11.08
CA GLN A 110 12.07 -12.92 -11.76
C GLN A 110 13.34 -13.62 -12.20
N THR A 111 13.83 -14.61 -11.44
CA THR A 111 15.00 -15.40 -11.80
C THR A 111 14.67 -16.34 -12.96
N ILE A 112 13.52 -17.02 -12.95
CA ILE A 112 13.07 -17.93 -14.02
C ILE A 112 12.86 -17.17 -15.34
N HIS A 113 12.27 -15.99 -15.30
CA HIS A 113 11.99 -15.18 -16.49
C HIS A 113 13.14 -14.27 -16.92
N GLY A 114 14.32 -14.40 -16.31
CA GLY A 114 15.56 -13.74 -16.74
C GLY A 114 15.69 -12.27 -16.34
N GLY A 115 14.82 -11.79 -15.42
CA GLY A 115 14.90 -10.42 -14.87
C GLY A 115 15.99 -10.25 -13.80
N LEU A 116 16.29 -11.33 -13.08
CA LEU A 116 17.34 -11.40 -12.05
C LEU A 116 18.13 -12.69 -12.19
N ASP A 117 19.41 -12.65 -11.86
CA ASP A 117 20.28 -13.85 -11.74
C ASP A 117 20.68 -13.97 -10.26
N LEU A 118 19.82 -14.62 -9.47
CA LEU A 118 20.03 -14.81 -8.04
C LEU A 118 20.27 -16.30 -7.73
N ALA A 119 21.33 -16.57 -6.96
CA ALA A 119 21.55 -17.89 -6.39
C ALA A 119 20.51 -18.19 -5.28
N ASP A 120 20.21 -19.48 -5.08
CA ASP A 120 19.22 -19.90 -4.06
C ASP A 120 19.58 -19.42 -2.65
N GLU A 121 20.88 -19.38 -2.31
CA GLU A 121 21.36 -18.88 -1.03
C GLU A 121 21.07 -17.38 -0.82
N GLU A 122 21.13 -16.59 -1.90
CA GLU A 122 20.80 -15.17 -1.85
C GLU A 122 19.30 -14.95 -1.69
N ILE A 123 18.46 -15.76 -2.36
CA ILE A 123 17.00 -15.74 -2.17
C ILE A 123 16.67 -16.09 -0.71
N GLU A 124 17.26 -17.16 -0.17
CA GLU A 124 17.04 -17.54 1.22
C GLU A 124 17.46 -16.44 2.20
N ARG A 125 18.60 -15.83 1.99
CA ARG A 125 19.09 -14.72 2.82
C ARG A 125 18.08 -13.56 2.85
N ARG A 126 17.59 -13.11 1.69
CA ARG A 126 16.61 -12.03 1.58
C ARG A 126 15.28 -12.39 2.23
N VAL A 127 14.81 -13.63 2.06
CA VAL A 127 13.58 -14.11 2.71
C VAL A 127 13.73 -14.07 4.22
N ARG A 128 14.86 -14.54 4.77
CA ARG A 128 15.10 -14.49 6.23
C ARG A 128 15.13 -13.06 6.75
N GLU A 129 15.81 -12.15 6.04
CA GLU A 129 15.89 -10.73 6.43
C GLU A 129 14.52 -10.05 6.45
N VAL A 130 13.67 -10.29 5.43
CA VAL A 130 12.34 -9.68 5.41
C VAL A 130 11.42 -10.35 6.45
N LEU A 131 11.55 -11.65 6.71
CA LEU A 131 10.81 -12.33 7.78
C LEU A 131 11.24 -11.86 9.17
N GLN A 132 12.52 -11.60 9.38
CA GLN A 132 13.04 -10.96 10.59
C GLN A 132 12.44 -9.57 10.77
N PHE A 133 12.40 -8.79 9.69
CA PHE A 133 11.77 -7.46 9.73
C PHE A 133 10.33 -7.49 10.21
N VAL A 134 9.53 -8.49 9.82
CA VAL A 134 8.12 -8.65 10.23
C VAL A 134 7.94 -9.54 11.45
N GLY A 135 9.01 -10.05 12.09
CA GLY A 135 9.00 -10.90 13.29
C GLY A 135 8.33 -12.26 13.05
N LEU A 136 8.73 -12.96 11.98
CA LEU A 136 8.20 -14.27 11.58
C LEU A 136 9.28 -15.30 11.22
N GLU A 137 10.51 -15.16 11.70
CA GLU A 137 11.61 -16.08 11.39
C GLU A 137 11.27 -17.53 11.76
N ASP A 138 10.65 -17.72 12.92
CA ASP A 138 10.28 -19.06 13.43
C ASP A 138 9.13 -19.72 12.65
N ALA A 139 8.49 -18.97 11.76
CA ALA A 139 7.37 -19.46 10.98
C ALA A 139 7.73 -19.78 9.51
N ILE A 140 8.99 -19.67 9.12
CA ILE A 140 9.46 -19.72 7.73
C ILE A 140 8.97 -20.96 6.96
N TRP A 141 8.86 -22.12 7.61
CA TRP A 141 8.43 -23.39 6.98
C TRP A 141 6.97 -23.74 7.23
N LYS A 142 6.21 -22.89 7.95
CA LYS A 142 4.78 -23.13 8.19
C LYS A 142 3.96 -22.89 6.93
N LEU A 143 2.83 -23.59 6.82
CA LEU A 143 1.80 -23.31 5.84
C LEU A 143 0.87 -22.18 6.31
N PRO A 144 0.20 -21.46 5.41
CA PRO A 144 -0.79 -20.45 5.78
C PRO A 144 -1.87 -20.97 6.74
N ALA A 145 -2.27 -22.23 6.61
CA ALA A 145 -3.26 -22.86 7.51
C ALA A 145 -2.84 -22.84 8.98
N ASP A 146 -1.52 -22.88 9.27
CA ASP A 146 -0.95 -22.92 10.63
C ASP A 146 -0.69 -21.52 11.21
N LEU A 147 -1.10 -20.46 10.50
CA LEU A 147 -0.85 -19.07 10.89
C LEU A 147 -2.10 -18.39 11.42
N SER A 148 -1.93 -17.54 12.44
CA SER A 148 -2.97 -16.60 12.85
C SER A 148 -3.24 -15.56 11.76
N GLY A 149 -4.39 -14.86 11.81
CA GLY A 149 -4.71 -13.78 10.87
C GLY A 149 -3.66 -12.67 10.82
N GLY A 150 -3.12 -12.28 11.99
CA GLY A 150 -2.03 -11.30 12.08
C GLY A 150 -0.72 -11.81 11.49
N MET A 151 -0.39 -13.10 11.66
CA MET A 151 0.79 -13.70 11.01
C MET A 151 0.63 -13.72 9.50
N LYS A 152 -0.54 -14.16 8.99
CA LYS A 152 -0.83 -14.12 7.54
C LYS A 152 -0.65 -12.72 6.97
N ARG A 153 -1.12 -11.70 7.70
CA ARG A 153 -0.98 -10.29 7.28
C ARG A 153 0.49 -9.87 7.19
N ARG A 154 1.30 -10.27 8.16
CA ARG A 154 2.75 -10.01 8.15
C ARG A 154 3.49 -10.76 7.03
N VAL A 155 3.06 -11.99 6.69
CA VAL A 155 3.59 -12.71 5.51
C VAL A 155 3.24 -11.96 4.22
N GLY A 156 1.99 -11.48 4.07
CA GLY A 156 1.58 -10.66 2.93
C GLY A 156 2.41 -9.38 2.80
N LEU A 157 2.73 -8.73 3.93
CA LEU A 157 3.62 -7.58 3.97
C LEU A 157 5.05 -7.96 3.55
N ALA A 158 5.63 -9.04 4.11
CA ALA A 158 6.95 -9.55 3.74
C ALA A 158 7.05 -9.84 2.24
N ARG A 159 6.03 -10.51 1.65
CA ARG A 159 5.94 -10.78 0.22
C ARG A 159 5.91 -9.50 -0.64
N ALA A 160 5.23 -8.46 -0.18
CA ALA A 160 5.20 -7.18 -0.88
C ALA A 160 6.55 -6.45 -0.83
N LEU A 161 7.38 -6.72 0.18
CA LEU A 161 8.64 -6.04 0.46
C LEU A 161 9.87 -6.73 -0.10
N ILE A 162 9.80 -8.02 -0.44
CA ILE A 162 10.97 -8.83 -0.79
C ILE A 162 11.78 -8.28 -1.97
N THR A 163 11.12 -7.59 -2.89
CA THR A 163 11.74 -6.93 -4.06
C THR A 163 12.13 -5.48 -3.81
N GLU A 164 11.97 -4.97 -2.57
CA GLU A 164 12.24 -3.58 -2.18
C GLU A 164 11.62 -2.54 -3.12
N PRO A 165 10.30 -2.62 -3.38
CA PRO A 165 9.67 -1.78 -4.37
C PRO A 165 9.68 -0.30 -3.96
N PRO A 166 9.91 0.64 -4.90
CA PRO A 166 9.87 2.08 -4.62
C PRO A 166 8.45 2.61 -4.32
N VAL A 167 7.42 1.85 -4.65
CA VAL A 167 6.01 2.20 -4.39
C VAL A 167 5.28 1.04 -3.72
N LEU A 168 4.60 1.34 -2.62
CA LEU A 168 3.82 0.38 -1.85
C LEU A 168 2.34 0.76 -1.88
N LEU A 169 1.51 -0.21 -2.21
CA LEU A 169 0.06 -0.11 -2.25
C LEU A 169 -0.53 -0.93 -1.10
N TYR A 170 -1.35 -0.32 -0.26
CA TYR A 170 -1.98 -1.00 0.87
C TYR A 170 -3.50 -0.93 0.73
N ASP A 171 -4.15 -2.08 0.61
CA ASP A 171 -5.60 -2.18 0.61
C ASP A 171 -6.11 -2.64 1.98
N SER A 172 -6.48 -1.68 2.82
CA SER A 172 -7.05 -1.93 4.15
C SER A 172 -6.27 -2.99 4.95
N PRO A 173 -4.94 -2.81 5.16
CA PRO A 173 -4.07 -3.88 5.68
C PRO A 173 -4.39 -4.30 7.11
N THR A 174 -5.19 -3.54 7.84
CA THR A 174 -5.62 -3.81 9.22
C THR A 174 -7.07 -4.29 9.34
N ALA A 175 -7.79 -4.37 8.21
CA ALA A 175 -9.20 -4.78 8.22
C ALA A 175 -9.38 -6.17 8.85
N GLY A 176 -10.36 -6.29 9.77
CA GLY A 176 -10.67 -7.56 10.45
C GLY A 176 -9.66 -7.99 11.52
N LEU A 177 -8.66 -7.18 11.83
CA LEU A 177 -7.73 -7.46 12.92
C LEU A 177 -8.20 -6.81 14.24
N ASP A 178 -7.83 -7.44 15.34
CA ASP A 178 -7.94 -6.84 16.67
C ASP A 178 -7.02 -5.59 16.79
N PRO A 179 -7.28 -4.68 17.74
CA PRO A 179 -6.55 -3.42 17.85
C PRO A 179 -5.04 -3.58 18.05
N VAL A 180 -4.60 -4.58 18.83
CA VAL A 180 -3.18 -4.81 19.11
C VAL A 180 -2.44 -5.29 17.85
N THR A 181 -3.02 -6.27 17.18
CA THR A 181 -2.47 -6.78 15.90
C THR A 181 -2.48 -5.69 14.82
N ALA A 182 -3.53 -4.88 14.73
CA ALA A 182 -3.60 -3.76 13.80
C ALA A 182 -2.48 -2.74 14.05
N GLN A 183 -2.24 -2.40 15.33
CA GLN A 183 -1.16 -1.48 15.70
C GLN A 183 0.22 -2.05 15.34
N THR A 184 0.45 -3.35 15.51
CA THR A 184 1.70 -4.01 15.07
C THR A 184 1.92 -3.83 13.57
N ILE A 185 0.89 -4.03 12.73
CA ILE A 185 0.98 -3.83 11.28
C ILE A 185 1.26 -2.36 10.94
N LEU A 186 0.57 -1.42 11.59
CA LEU A 186 0.78 0.00 11.36
C LEU A 186 2.20 0.45 11.76
N THR A 187 2.73 -0.08 12.86
CA THR A 187 4.12 0.18 13.28
C THR A 187 5.13 -0.34 12.27
N LEU A 188 4.90 -1.52 11.67
CA LEU A 188 5.74 -2.03 10.58
C LEU A 188 5.67 -1.13 9.33
N ILE A 189 4.49 -0.60 9.00
CA ILE A 189 4.32 0.35 7.88
C ILE A 189 5.03 1.68 8.19
N LEU A 190 4.95 2.19 9.43
CA LEU A 190 5.72 3.37 9.87
C LEU A 190 7.23 3.12 9.73
N ARG A 191 7.71 1.96 10.20
CA ARG A 191 9.12 1.58 10.06
C ARG A 191 9.58 1.64 8.59
N LEU A 192 8.78 1.09 7.66
CA LEU A 192 9.07 1.12 6.23
C LEU A 192 9.10 2.55 5.68
N ARG A 193 8.07 3.36 6.01
CA ARG A 193 8.01 4.76 5.60
C ARG A 193 9.25 5.52 6.05
N ASP A 194 9.61 5.40 7.32
CA ASP A 194 10.61 6.25 7.96
C ASP A 194 12.05 5.78 7.66
N THR A 195 12.27 4.46 7.47
CA THR A 195 13.62 3.93 7.21
C THR A 195 13.95 3.75 5.73
N ARG A 196 12.96 3.40 4.88
CA ARG A 196 13.18 3.13 3.44
C ARG A 196 12.67 4.22 2.50
N ARG A 197 11.91 5.20 3.01
CA ARG A 197 11.30 6.30 2.24
C ARG A 197 10.54 5.83 1.00
N ALA A 198 9.92 4.65 1.06
CA ALA A 198 9.07 4.16 -0.01
C ALA A 198 7.83 5.04 -0.16
N SER A 199 7.45 5.35 -1.39
CA SER A 199 6.19 6.05 -1.66
C SER A 199 5.03 5.12 -1.36
N SER A 200 3.99 5.58 -0.67
CA SER A 200 2.90 4.72 -0.23
C SER A 200 1.52 5.28 -0.54
N LEU A 201 0.67 4.48 -1.19
CA LEU A 201 -0.76 4.72 -1.27
C LEU A 201 -1.48 3.79 -0.30
N PHE A 202 -1.95 4.35 0.81
CA PHE A 202 -2.60 3.62 1.89
C PHE A 202 -4.12 3.82 1.84
N VAL A 203 -4.84 2.77 1.49
CA VAL A 203 -6.30 2.79 1.40
C VAL A 203 -6.90 2.23 2.68
N THR A 204 -7.81 2.97 3.30
CA THR A 204 -8.55 2.52 4.49
C THR A 204 -9.90 3.21 4.63
N HIS A 205 -10.81 2.57 5.37
CA HIS A 205 -12.04 3.19 5.88
C HIS A 205 -11.95 3.47 7.39
N ARG A 206 -10.82 3.11 8.03
CA ARG A 206 -10.59 3.24 9.47
C ARG A 206 -9.80 4.53 9.74
N LEU A 207 -10.46 5.53 10.31
CA LEU A 207 -9.84 6.80 10.68
C LEU A 207 -8.68 6.61 11.67
N GLN A 208 -8.83 5.67 12.60
CA GLN A 208 -7.80 5.36 13.59
C GLN A 208 -6.47 4.98 12.93
N ASP A 209 -6.49 4.17 11.88
CA ASP A 209 -5.28 3.76 11.14
C ASP A 209 -4.64 4.96 10.42
N ALA A 210 -5.48 5.77 9.77
CA ALA A 210 -5.05 6.96 9.05
C ALA A 210 -4.37 7.97 9.98
N PHE A 211 -5.01 8.30 11.10
CA PHE A 211 -4.45 9.23 12.07
C PHE A 211 -3.27 8.66 12.85
N PHE A 212 -3.22 7.34 13.06
CA PHE A 212 -2.04 6.70 13.63
C PHE A 212 -0.82 6.88 12.72
N LEU A 213 -0.95 6.60 11.43
CA LEU A 213 0.14 6.77 10.46
C LEU A 213 0.55 8.24 10.29
N ALA A 214 -0.41 9.16 10.29
CA ALA A 214 -0.13 10.58 10.13
C ALA A 214 0.46 11.23 11.39
N GLY A 215 0.07 10.76 12.58
CA GLY A 215 0.45 11.34 13.86
C GLY A 215 1.68 10.72 14.52
N ASN A 216 2.25 9.64 13.96
CA ASN A 216 3.36 8.94 14.57
C ASN A 216 4.54 8.76 13.59
N SER A 217 5.73 8.60 14.15
CA SER A 217 6.96 8.17 13.51
C SER A 217 7.48 6.90 14.17
N TYR A 218 8.33 6.15 13.46
CA TYR A 218 8.98 4.97 14.01
C TYR A 218 10.23 5.39 14.78
N ASP A 219 10.37 4.87 15.98
CA ASP A 219 11.55 5.02 16.82
C ASP A 219 12.44 3.79 16.67
N GLU A 220 13.64 3.96 16.11
CA GLU A 220 14.57 2.86 15.87
C GLU A 220 15.20 2.30 17.16
N GLU A 221 15.28 3.11 18.23
CA GLU A 221 15.88 2.68 19.50
C GLU A 221 14.92 1.78 20.28
N THR A 222 13.64 2.13 20.30
CA THR A 222 12.62 1.36 21.03
C THR A 222 11.92 0.30 20.19
N GLY A 223 11.94 0.45 18.86
CA GLY A 223 11.17 -0.39 17.94
C GLY A 223 9.68 -0.08 17.91
N GLU A 224 9.26 1.05 18.47
CA GLU A 224 7.86 1.42 18.65
C GLU A 224 7.48 2.68 17.85
N ALA A 225 6.17 2.89 17.73
CA ALA A 225 5.62 4.14 17.20
C ALA A 225 5.64 5.22 18.31
N ARG A 226 6.13 6.41 18.00
CA ARG A 226 6.08 7.58 18.87
C ARG A 226 5.35 8.74 18.19
N PRO A 227 4.69 9.63 18.95
CA PRO A 227 4.09 10.82 18.37
C PRO A 227 5.12 11.66 17.60
N SER A 228 4.81 11.97 16.34
CA SER A 228 5.65 12.85 15.54
C SER A 228 5.40 14.30 15.94
N GLY A 229 6.46 15.06 16.21
CA GLY A 229 6.40 16.45 16.69
C GLY A 229 5.94 17.45 15.62
N GLY A 230 4.77 17.25 15.03
CA GLY A 230 4.04 18.25 14.26
C GLY A 230 4.19 18.25 12.74
N ASN A 231 5.29 17.82 12.16
CA ASN A 231 5.41 17.64 10.71
C ASN A 231 6.13 16.32 10.50
N GLY A 232 5.49 15.35 9.83
CA GLY A 232 6.08 14.05 9.52
C GLY A 232 7.52 14.16 9.02
N VAL A 233 8.30 13.10 9.24
CA VAL A 233 9.75 13.05 8.99
C VAL A 233 10.17 13.81 7.74
N ASP A 234 11.06 14.80 7.93
CA ASP A 234 11.87 15.50 6.92
C ASP A 234 11.34 15.55 5.46
N GLY A 235 10.24 16.27 5.23
CA GLY A 235 9.84 16.70 3.89
C GLY A 235 8.93 15.76 3.09
N ALA A 236 8.76 14.50 3.47
CA ALA A 236 7.75 13.60 2.88
C ALA A 236 6.50 13.59 3.76
N GLY A 237 5.62 14.58 3.57
CA GLY A 237 4.39 14.71 4.34
C GLY A 237 3.43 13.55 4.12
N THR A 238 2.61 13.24 5.13
CA THR A 238 1.44 12.40 4.95
C THR A 238 0.28 13.27 4.51
N HIS A 239 -0.30 12.99 3.35
CA HIS A 239 -1.45 13.70 2.79
C HIS A 239 -2.70 12.81 2.83
N PHE A 240 -3.86 13.43 2.99
CA PHE A 240 -5.15 12.76 3.02
C PHE A 240 -5.95 13.07 1.77
N LEU A 241 -6.54 12.03 1.19
CA LEU A 241 -7.62 12.12 0.23
C LEU A 241 -8.87 11.52 0.83
N LEU A 242 -10.02 12.14 0.62
CA LEU A 242 -11.32 11.57 0.97
C LEU A 242 -12.10 11.31 -0.32
N LEU A 243 -12.36 10.03 -0.59
CA LEU A 243 -13.17 9.60 -1.73
C LEU A 243 -14.64 9.52 -1.33
N ARG A 244 -15.49 10.25 -2.05
CA ARG A 244 -16.94 10.22 -1.88
C ARG A 244 -17.64 10.15 -3.22
N GLU A 245 -18.58 9.24 -3.38
CA GLU A 245 -19.41 9.10 -4.59
C GLU A 245 -18.57 9.08 -5.89
N GLY A 246 -17.42 8.37 -5.82
CA GLY A 246 -16.50 8.23 -6.96
C GLY A 246 -15.63 9.44 -7.28
N ARG A 247 -15.59 10.49 -6.44
CA ARG A 247 -14.79 11.71 -6.63
C ARG A 247 -13.87 11.95 -5.44
N ILE A 248 -12.75 12.63 -5.69
CA ILE A 248 -11.95 13.20 -4.60
C ILE A 248 -12.75 14.38 -4.03
N TYR A 249 -13.24 14.20 -2.81
CA TYR A 249 -14.05 15.19 -2.10
C TYR A 249 -13.22 16.14 -1.25
N PHE A 250 -12.09 15.64 -0.74
CA PHE A 250 -11.13 16.43 0.03
C PHE A 250 -9.72 15.94 -0.31
N GLU A 251 -8.79 16.89 -0.37
CA GLU A 251 -7.35 16.68 -0.48
C GLU A 251 -6.65 17.69 0.41
N GLY A 252 -5.73 17.25 1.29
CA GLY A 252 -5.01 18.16 2.19
C GLY A 252 -4.30 17.44 3.31
N GLN A 253 -3.79 18.24 4.26
CA GLN A 253 -3.12 17.76 5.45
C GLN A 253 -4.11 17.18 6.47
N PRO A 254 -3.68 16.26 7.37
CA PRO A 254 -4.55 15.72 8.43
C PRO A 254 -5.24 16.79 9.29
N GLN A 255 -4.53 17.87 9.60
CA GLN A 255 -5.06 18.98 10.38
C GLN A 255 -6.15 19.76 9.66
N GLU A 256 -6.02 19.91 8.34
CA GLU A 256 -7.03 20.57 7.51
C GLU A 256 -8.31 19.72 7.46
N LEU A 257 -8.20 18.39 7.37
CA LEU A 257 -9.35 17.49 7.44
C LEU A 257 -10.06 17.61 8.81
N LEU A 258 -9.32 17.66 9.92
CA LEU A 258 -9.88 17.78 11.26
C LEU A 258 -10.57 19.12 11.49
N SER A 259 -10.08 20.20 10.86
CA SER A 259 -10.61 21.57 11.00
C SER A 259 -11.65 21.93 9.95
N ALA A 260 -11.94 21.02 9.01
CA ALA A 260 -12.89 21.29 7.93
C ALA A 260 -14.30 21.56 8.46
N ASP A 261 -14.88 22.68 8.04
CA ASP A 261 -16.26 23.07 8.38
C ASP A 261 -17.28 22.53 7.37
N ASP A 262 -17.09 21.30 6.97
CA ASP A 262 -17.95 20.59 6.02
C ASP A 262 -18.83 19.56 6.74
N PRO A 263 -20.15 19.56 6.54
CA PRO A 263 -21.06 18.64 7.25
C PRO A 263 -20.80 17.15 6.94
N TYR A 264 -20.31 16.83 5.73
CA TYR A 264 -20.00 15.45 5.39
C TYR A 264 -18.69 15.00 6.04
N VAL A 265 -17.64 15.83 5.98
CA VAL A 265 -16.36 15.57 6.63
C VAL A 265 -16.57 15.37 8.13
N ARG A 266 -17.31 16.26 8.79
CA ARG A 266 -17.64 16.13 10.23
C ARG A 266 -18.37 14.83 10.55
N ARG A 267 -19.35 14.42 9.72
CA ARG A 267 -20.07 13.15 9.90
C ARG A 267 -19.15 11.95 9.64
N PHE A 268 -18.23 12.06 8.69
CA PHE A 268 -17.27 11.00 8.38
C PHE A 268 -16.25 10.81 9.51
N LEU A 269 -15.90 11.89 10.22
CA LEU A 269 -14.96 11.88 11.36
C LEU A 269 -15.61 11.48 12.68
N ALA A 270 -16.93 11.59 12.83
CA ALA A 270 -17.70 11.24 14.03
C ALA A 270 -17.88 9.71 14.16
#